data_b59db25cba55811057b5d81b00ee2bf5
#
_entry.id   b59db25cba55811057b5d81b00ee2bf5
#
_cell.length_a   1.000
_cell.length_b   1.000
_cell.length_c   1.000
_cell.angle_alpha   90.00
_cell.angle_beta   90.00
_cell.angle_gamma   90.00
#
_symmetry.space_group_name_H-M   'P 1'
#
loop_
_entity.id
_entity.type
_entity.pdbx_description
1 polymer ?
#
loop_
_entity_poly.entity_id
_entity_poly.type
_entity_poly.pdbx_seq_one_letter_code
_entity_poly.pdbx_strand_id
1 'polypeptide(L)'
;MKNLLSILVAALGVTAVPLHADPVKVDMVPGLWENKVVWGGGGTEGTPAIQPDQVKFAMEEMKKRLATMTPEQRKQVEAMMAQSGMKVTDDGVSFNNNQVEISPTGTIAKLCVTQAQIDRGELPDDVQGCESVLKQISATQFKSTHVCSGQYSGTGESEVTFQSPKHYTGTGKMNQVTNGEKRTMDFTMEGKWLSRDCGAVKPAQ
;
A
#
# COMPACT_ATOMS: atom_id res chain seq x y z
N MET A 1 7.87 -65.21 41.75
CA MET A 1 9.05 -64.42 41.39
C MET A 1 8.71 -63.69 40.11
N LYS A 2 8.25 -62.43 40.21
CA LYS A 2 7.86 -61.58 39.05
C LYS A 2 8.69 -60.31 39.15
N ASN A 3 9.68 -60.18 38.27
CA ASN A 3 10.52 -58.99 38.17
C ASN A 3 9.74 -57.90 37.39
N LEU A 4 9.39 -56.80 38.10
CA LEU A 4 8.92 -55.59 37.46
C LEU A 4 10.13 -54.71 37.06
N LEU A 5 10.35 -54.60 35.76
CA LEU A 5 11.33 -53.68 35.19
C LEU A 5 10.66 -52.34 34.98
N SER A 6 10.95 -51.38 35.82
CA SER A 6 10.47 -50.00 35.66
C SER A 6 11.35 -49.25 34.66
N ILE A 7 10.79 -48.91 33.49
CA ILE A 7 11.42 -48.11 32.48
C ILE A 7 11.13 -46.64 32.82
N LEU A 8 12.17 -45.90 33.21
CA LEU A 8 12.13 -44.46 33.39
C LEU A 8 12.25 -43.79 32.03
N VAL A 9 11.15 -43.23 31.53
CA VAL A 9 11.13 -42.37 30.32
C VAL A 9 11.48 -40.98 30.76
N ALA A 10 12.71 -40.52 30.50
CA ALA A 10 13.11 -39.13 30.67
C ALA A 10 12.53 -38.32 29.49
N ALA A 11 11.49 -37.52 29.77
CA ALA A 11 10.96 -36.56 28.81
C ALA A 11 11.92 -35.37 28.70
N LEU A 12 12.70 -35.33 27.64
CA LEU A 12 13.45 -34.14 27.24
C LEU A 12 12.48 -33.07 26.76
N GLY A 13 12.16 -32.12 27.63
CA GLY A 13 11.37 -30.94 27.27
C GLY A 13 12.19 -30.03 26.35
N VAL A 14 11.88 -30.06 25.07
CA VAL A 14 12.38 -29.06 24.11
C VAL A 14 11.60 -27.78 24.39
N THR A 15 12.23 -26.85 25.13
CA THR A 15 11.70 -25.49 25.25
C THR A 15 11.92 -24.79 23.90
N ALA A 16 10.85 -24.66 23.12
CA ALA A 16 10.85 -23.79 21.94
C ALA A 16 11.05 -22.35 22.44
N VAL A 17 12.25 -21.82 22.28
CA VAL A 17 12.53 -20.40 22.47
C VAL A 17 11.84 -19.67 21.31
N PRO A 18 10.88 -18.78 21.54
CA PRO A 18 10.32 -17.98 20.47
C PRO A 18 11.47 -17.15 19.86
N LEU A 19 11.78 -17.37 18.60
CA LEU A 19 12.65 -16.48 17.82
C LEU A 19 11.88 -15.17 17.65
N HIS A 20 12.08 -14.25 18.58
CA HIS A 20 11.68 -12.86 18.36
C HIS A 20 12.71 -12.32 17.35
N ALA A 21 12.31 -12.18 16.09
CA ALA A 21 13.07 -11.38 15.15
C ALA A 21 13.13 -9.95 15.72
N ASP A 22 14.32 -9.39 15.84
CA ASP A 22 14.47 -7.99 16.24
C ASP A 22 13.64 -7.11 15.30
N PRO A 23 12.93 -6.11 15.83
CA PRO A 23 12.13 -5.22 14.99
C PRO A 23 13.03 -4.53 13.98
N VAL A 24 12.61 -4.54 12.71
CA VAL A 24 13.33 -3.91 11.62
C VAL A 24 13.47 -2.41 11.90
N LYS A 25 14.70 -1.91 11.97
CA LYS A 25 14.96 -0.51 12.27
C LYS A 25 14.98 0.32 11.00
N VAL A 26 13.92 1.09 10.78
CA VAL A 26 13.80 2.01 9.64
C VAL A 26 14.23 3.41 10.08
N ASP A 27 15.25 3.98 9.42
CA ASP A 27 15.65 5.38 9.65
C ASP A 27 14.71 6.33 8.90
N MET A 28 13.61 6.67 9.55
CA MET A 28 12.50 7.43 9.00
C MET A 28 12.02 8.47 10.01
N VAL A 29 11.58 9.64 9.55
CA VAL A 29 11.04 10.72 10.41
C VAL A 29 9.53 10.59 10.51
N PRO A 30 8.93 10.70 11.72
CA PRO A 30 7.47 10.73 11.87
C PRO A 30 6.88 12.02 11.28
N GLY A 31 5.62 11.96 10.87
CA GLY A 31 4.87 13.09 10.32
C GLY A 31 4.08 12.73 9.06
N LEU A 32 3.75 13.76 8.30
CA LEU A 32 3.02 13.63 7.04
C LEU A 32 3.96 13.24 5.92
N TRP A 33 3.62 12.16 5.24
CA TRP A 33 4.31 11.65 4.07
C TRP A 33 3.42 11.68 2.84
N GLU A 34 4.02 11.86 1.68
CA GLU A 34 3.40 11.68 0.38
C GLU A 34 4.03 10.45 -0.29
N ASN A 35 3.19 9.47 -0.60
CA ASN A 35 3.57 8.28 -1.33
C ASN A 35 3.00 8.37 -2.74
N LYS A 36 3.88 8.32 -3.73
CA LYS A 36 3.51 8.21 -5.13
C LYS A 36 3.80 6.80 -5.63
N VAL A 37 2.79 6.15 -6.19
CA VAL A 37 2.92 4.84 -6.84
C VAL A 37 2.57 4.99 -8.31
N VAL A 38 3.47 4.55 -9.18
CA VAL A 38 3.27 4.52 -10.64
C VAL A 38 3.24 3.06 -11.06
N TRP A 39 2.12 2.64 -11.62
CA TRP A 39 1.94 1.28 -12.13
C TRP A 39 2.55 1.17 -13.52
N GLY A 40 3.52 0.28 -13.68
CA GLY A 40 4.09 -0.07 -14.96
C GLY A 40 3.16 -1.00 -15.74
N GLY A 41 3.20 -0.93 -17.06
CA GLY A 41 2.43 -1.78 -17.94
C GLY A 41 2.96 -3.22 -18.02
N GLY A 42 3.01 -3.93 -16.90
CA GLY A 42 3.26 -5.38 -16.85
C GLY A 42 1.97 -6.13 -17.10
N GLY A 43 1.59 -6.30 -18.37
CA GLY A 43 0.51 -7.20 -18.75
C GLY A 43 1.08 -8.60 -18.96
N THR A 44 0.50 -9.63 -18.33
CA THR A 44 0.53 -10.97 -18.94
C THR A 44 -0.11 -10.90 -20.31
N GLU A 45 0.38 -11.68 -21.27
CA GLU A 45 -0.23 -11.81 -22.60
C GLU A 45 -1.76 -11.87 -22.46
N GLY A 46 -2.46 -10.83 -22.95
CA GLY A 46 -3.91 -10.81 -23.10
C GLY A 46 -4.72 -9.89 -22.18
N THR A 47 -4.15 -9.25 -21.16
CA THR A 47 -4.93 -8.34 -20.31
C THR A 47 -4.19 -7.02 -20.04
N PRO A 48 -4.73 -5.88 -20.44
CA PRO A 48 -4.10 -4.60 -20.16
C PRO A 48 -4.15 -4.35 -18.64
N ALA A 49 -2.99 -4.08 -18.03
CA ALA A 49 -2.92 -3.29 -16.82
C ALA A 49 -3.82 -2.06 -17.00
N ILE A 50 -4.24 -1.40 -15.90
CA ILE A 50 -4.92 -0.11 -16.01
C ILE A 50 -3.95 0.78 -16.80
N GLN A 51 -4.21 0.89 -18.11
CA GLN A 51 -3.35 1.67 -19.00
C GLN A 51 -3.55 3.14 -18.60
N PRO A 52 -2.48 3.94 -18.47
CA PRO A 52 -2.60 5.38 -18.28
C PRO A 52 -3.59 6.02 -19.23
N ASP A 53 -3.63 5.53 -20.47
CA ASP A 53 -4.55 5.98 -21.51
C ASP A 53 -6.02 5.63 -21.19
N GLN A 54 -6.30 4.49 -20.54
CA GLN A 54 -7.67 4.13 -20.12
C GLN A 54 -8.15 5.03 -18.97
N VAL A 55 -7.28 5.34 -18.00
CA VAL A 55 -7.58 6.29 -16.93
C VAL A 55 -7.84 7.67 -17.53
N LYS A 56 -6.97 8.12 -18.43
CA LYS A 56 -7.11 9.38 -19.15
C LYS A 56 -8.42 9.44 -19.92
N PHE A 57 -8.73 8.41 -20.70
CA PHE A 57 -9.98 8.32 -21.45
C PHE A 57 -11.20 8.36 -20.54
N ALA A 58 -11.22 7.58 -19.45
CA ALA A 58 -12.32 7.57 -18.49
C ALA A 58 -12.53 8.95 -17.82
N MET A 59 -11.43 9.63 -17.51
CA MET A 59 -11.47 10.99 -16.96
C MET A 59 -11.98 12.02 -17.97
N GLU A 60 -11.52 11.95 -19.22
CA GLU A 60 -12.01 12.83 -20.27
C GLU A 60 -13.50 12.65 -20.53
N GLU A 61 -13.99 11.39 -20.58
CA GLU A 61 -15.43 11.09 -20.70
C GLU A 61 -16.22 11.60 -19.51
N MET A 62 -15.70 11.46 -18.29
CA MET A 62 -16.36 11.99 -17.09
C MET A 62 -16.45 13.52 -17.12
N LYS A 63 -15.36 14.22 -17.46
CA LYS A 63 -15.33 15.68 -17.64
C LYS A 63 -16.30 16.13 -18.70
N LYS A 64 -16.36 15.44 -19.85
CA LYS A 64 -17.28 15.72 -20.94
C LYS A 64 -18.74 15.57 -20.49
N ARG A 65 -19.07 14.51 -19.76
CA ARG A 65 -20.41 14.31 -19.19
C ARG A 65 -20.79 15.44 -18.23
N LEU A 66 -19.89 15.82 -17.32
CA LEU A 66 -20.12 16.95 -16.41
C LEU A 66 -20.31 18.28 -17.17
N ALA A 67 -19.58 18.48 -18.27
CA ALA A 67 -19.70 19.69 -19.08
C ALA A 67 -21.02 19.79 -19.84
N THR A 68 -21.67 18.65 -20.16
CA THR A 68 -22.98 18.61 -20.87
C THR A 68 -24.19 18.72 -19.93
N MET A 69 -23.98 18.66 -18.60
CA MET A 69 -25.05 18.80 -17.60
C MET A 69 -25.50 20.26 -17.45
N THR A 70 -26.78 20.47 -17.09
CA THR A 70 -27.23 21.80 -16.65
C THR A 70 -26.49 22.19 -15.35
N PRO A 71 -26.42 23.49 -15.03
CA PRO A 71 -25.78 23.95 -13.79
C PRO A 71 -26.37 23.29 -12.54
N GLU A 72 -27.68 23.07 -12.50
CA GLU A 72 -28.38 22.43 -11.40
C GLU A 72 -28.01 20.94 -11.26
N GLN A 73 -27.99 20.21 -12.38
CA GLN A 73 -27.59 18.79 -12.41
C GLN A 73 -26.13 18.64 -11.98
N ARG A 74 -25.25 19.49 -12.49
CA ARG A 74 -23.83 19.48 -12.11
C ARG A 74 -23.67 19.71 -10.63
N LYS A 75 -24.34 20.69 -10.04
CA LYS A 75 -24.30 20.98 -8.60
C LYS A 75 -24.78 19.79 -7.77
N GLN A 76 -25.81 19.05 -8.19
CA GLN A 76 -26.27 17.85 -7.50
C GLN A 76 -25.24 16.72 -7.55
N VAL A 77 -24.61 16.47 -8.71
CA VAL A 77 -23.56 15.45 -8.87
C VAL A 77 -22.33 15.81 -8.05
N GLU A 78 -21.89 17.07 -8.09
CA GLU A 78 -20.76 17.55 -7.28
C GLU A 78 -21.04 17.42 -5.77
N ALA A 79 -22.28 17.71 -5.33
CA ALA A 79 -22.68 17.54 -3.93
C ALA A 79 -22.65 16.06 -3.50
N MET A 80 -23.12 15.13 -4.34
CA MET A 80 -23.06 13.69 -4.06
C MET A 80 -21.61 13.19 -4.02
N MET A 81 -20.76 13.63 -4.94
CA MET A 81 -19.33 13.31 -4.93
C MET A 81 -18.65 13.85 -3.67
N ALA A 82 -18.94 15.09 -3.30
CA ALA A 82 -18.39 15.70 -2.09
C ALA A 82 -18.82 14.96 -0.81
N GLN A 83 -20.07 14.46 -0.74
CA GLN A 83 -20.54 13.64 0.38
C GLN A 83 -19.76 12.30 0.48
N SER A 84 -19.35 11.73 -0.64
CA SER A 84 -18.51 10.52 -0.67
C SER A 84 -17.00 10.83 -0.53
N GLY A 85 -16.64 12.10 -0.28
CA GLY A 85 -15.24 12.53 -0.18
C GLY A 85 -14.47 12.52 -1.51
N MET A 86 -15.21 12.45 -2.62
CA MET A 86 -14.65 12.42 -3.98
C MET A 86 -14.70 13.80 -4.62
N LYS A 87 -13.61 14.16 -5.33
CA LYS A 87 -13.54 15.39 -6.12
C LYS A 87 -12.81 15.13 -7.42
N VAL A 88 -13.39 15.56 -8.53
CA VAL A 88 -12.71 15.56 -9.84
C VAL A 88 -11.80 16.77 -9.91
N THR A 89 -10.53 16.55 -10.25
CA THR A 89 -9.52 17.57 -10.46
C THR A 89 -9.15 17.66 -11.95
N ASP A 90 -8.28 18.60 -12.31
CA ASP A 90 -7.81 18.71 -13.69
C ASP A 90 -6.95 17.50 -14.10
N ASP A 91 -6.22 16.94 -13.15
CA ASP A 91 -5.26 15.86 -13.38
C ASP A 91 -5.76 14.49 -12.96
N GLY A 92 -6.87 14.40 -12.20
CA GLY A 92 -7.29 13.13 -11.63
C GLY A 92 -8.62 13.16 -10.87
N VAL A 93 -8.76 12.20 -10.00
CA VAL A 93 -9.85 12.10 -9.02
C VAL A 93 -9.22 12.00 -7.63
N SER A 94 -9.60 12.90 -6.74
CA SER A 94 -9.18 12.85 -5.35
C SER A 94 -10.27 12.27 -4.46
N PHE A 95 -9.84 11.60 -3.38
CA PHE A 95 -10.67 10.95 -2.38
C PHE A 95 -10.25 11.37 -0.97
N ASN A 96 -11.14 11.16 -0.01
CA ASN A 96 -10.88 11.42 1.41
C ASN A 96 -10.27 12.80 1.67
N ASN A 97 -10.90 13.86 1.14
CA ASN A 97 -10.41 15.24 1.29
C ASN A 97 -8.98 15.45 0.77
N ASN A 98 -8.67 14.95 -0.41
CA ASN A 98 -7.37 15.00 -1.08
C ASN A 98 -6.26 14.20 -0.38
N GLN A 99 -6.60 13.18 0.41
CA GLN A 99 -5.62 12.27 0.96
C GLN A 99 -5.13 11.25 -0.08
N VAL A 100 -5.99 10.85 -1.00
CA VAL A 100 -5.63 9.97 -2.13
C VAL A 100 -6.01 10.65 -3.43
N GLU A 101 -5.10 10.66 -4.38
CA GLU A 101 -5.32 11.16 -5.74
C GLU A 101 -4.94 10.06 -6.74
N ILE A 102 -5.87 9.77 -7.65
CA ILE A 102 -5.65 8.83 -8.76
C ILE A 102 -5.60 9.62 -10.05
N SER A 103 -4.51 9.47 -10.80
CA SER A 103 -4.27 10.14 -12.06
C SER A 103 -3.74 9.16 -13.11
N PRO A 104 -3.68 9.53 -14.40
CA PRO A 104 -3.03 8.73 -15.43
C PRO A 104 -1.54 8.47 -15.15
N THR A 105 -0.89 9.30 -14.34
CA THR A 105 0.53 9.17 -13.99
C THR A 105 0.78 8.38 -12.71
N GLY A 106 -0.27 7.88 -12.05
CA GLY A 106 -0.16 7.07 -10.85
C GLY A 106 -1.13 7.48 -9.74
N THR A 107 -0.90 6.92 -8.58
CA THR A 107 -1.65 7.20 -7.35
C THR A 107 -0.75 7.95 -6.39
N ILE A 108 -1.24 9.03 -5.81
CA ILE A 108 -0.58 9.75 -4.72
C ILE A 108 -1.43 9.57 -3.47
N ALA A 109 -0.82 9.14 -2.37
CA ALA A 109 -1.45 9.02 -1.07
C ALA A 109 -0.69 9.82 -0.01
N LYS A 110 -1.43 10.56 0.83
CA LYS A 110 -0.88 11.23 2.01
C LYS A 110 -1.13 10.38 3.24
N LEU A 111 -0.07 10.07 3.95
CA LEU A 111 -0.07 9.16 5.09
C LEU A 111 0.53 9.85 6.31
N CYS A 112 -0.09 9.64 7.46
CA CYS A 112 0.47 10.10 8.72
C CYS A 112 1.20 8.94 9.38
N VAL A 113 2.53 9.05 9.47
CA VAL A 113 3.42 8.04 10.08
C VAL A 113 3.76 8.48 11.49
N THR A 114 3.50 7.61 12.46
CA THR A 114 3.80 7.84 13.87
C THR A 114 5.16 7.25 14.26
N GLN A 115 5.77 7.77 15.33
CA GLN A 115 6.98 7.18 15.89
C GLN A 115 6.75 5.71 16.32
N ALA A 116 5.58 5.41 16.86
CA ALA A 116 5.24 4.05 17.29
C ALA A 116 5.19 3.05 16.12
N GLN A 117 4.75 3.47 14.92
CA GLN A 117 4.80 2.63 13.70
C GLN A 117 6.23 2.40 13.25
N ILE A 118 7.07 3.46 13.26
CA ILE A 118 8.50 3.37 12.92
C ILE A 118 9.22 2.40 13.88
N ASP A 119 8.95 2.52 15.19
CA ASP A 119 9.56 1.67 16.22
C ASP A 119 9.15 0.18 16.08
N ARG A 120 7.99 -0.09 15.49
CA ARG A 120 7.54 -1.46 15.13
C ARG A 120 8.09 -1.93 13.78
N GLY A 121 8.81 -1.08 13.05
CA GLY A 121 9.32 -1.40 11.72
C GLY A 121 8.23 -1.45 10.64
N GLU A 122 7.15 -0.72 10.84
CA GLU A 122 6.06 -0.62 9.85
C GLU A 122 6.40 0.46 8.82
N LEU A 123 6.32 0.10 7.53
CA LEU A 123 6.36 1.09 6.45
C LEU A 123 4.95 1.66 6.23
N PRO A 124 4.84 2.89 5.72
CA PRO A 124 3.55 3.53 5.47
C PRO A 124 2.88 3.01 4.19
N ASP A 125 2.61 1.72 4.14
CA ASP A 125 2.00 1.03 3.00
C ASP A 125 0.74 0.25 3.40
N ASP A 126 -0.05 0.80 4.32
CA ASP A 126 -1.23 0.14 4.88
C ASP A 126 -2.28 -0.16 3.79
N VAL A 127 -2.09 -1.28 3.11
CA VAL A 127 -3.08 -1.84 2.19
C VAL A 127 -4.04 -2.70 3.00
N GLN A 128 -5.22 -2.18 3.26
CA GLN A 128 -6.26 -2.91 4.02
C GLN A 128 -6.48 -4.31 3.45
N GLY A 129 -6.43 -5.32 4.32
CA GLY A 129 -6.62 -6.72 3.96
C GLY A 129 -5.36 -7.42 3.46
N CYS A 130 -4.18 -6.79 3.59
CA CYS A 130 -2.90 -7.41 3.32
C CYS A 130 -2.10 -7.62 4.62
N GLU A 131 -1.44 -8.76 4.71
CA GLU A 131 -0.39 -9.00 5.71
C GLU A 131 0.96 -8.71 5.07
N SER A 132 1.78 -7.88 5.72
CA SER A 132 3.07 -7.45 5.20
C SER A 132 4.20 -7.95 6.09
N VAL A 133 5.28 -8.43 5.48
CA VAL A 133 6.52 -8.80 6.17
C VAL A 133 7.65 -7.96 5.61
N LEU A 134 8.27 -7.17 6.48
CA LEU A 134 9.42 -6.33 6.14
C LEU A 134 10.72 -7.04 6.54
N LYS A 135 11.67 -7.11 5.61
CA LYS A 135 13.02 -7.64 5.83
C LYS A 135 14.06 -6.58 5.51
N GLN A 136 14.94 -6.29 6.43
CA GLN A 136 16.08 -5.43 6.20
C GLN A 136 17.16 -6.17 5.38
N ILE A 137 17.59 -5.57 4.28
CA ILE A 137 18.64 -6.09 3.40
C ILE A 137 19.99 -5.40 3.73
N SER A 138 19.94 -4.08 3.97
CA SER A 138 21.10 -3.28 4.39
C SER A 138 20.65 -2.15 5.32
N ALA A 139 21.53 -1.25 5.70
CA ALA A 139 21.18 -0.09 6.54
C ALA A 139 20.09 0.80 5.92
N THR A 140 19.98 0.84 4.60
CA THR A 140 19.05 1.71 3.86
C THR A 140 18.11 0.96 2.91
N GLN A 141 18.26 -0.36 2.76
CA GLN A 141 17.49 -1.16 1.83
C GLN A 141 16.63 -2.19 2.56
N PHE A 142 15.38 -2.27 2.14
CA PHE A 142 14.36 -3.15 2.72
C PHE A 142 13.63 -3.88 1.61
N LYS A 143 13.26 -5.13 1.86
CA LYS A 143 12.35 -5.91 1.04
C LYS A 143 11.06 -6.12 1.81
N SER A 144 9.93 -5.81 1.21
CA SER A 144 8.60 -6.11 1.73
C SER A 144 7.94 -7.19 0.89
N THR A 145 7.22 -8.09 1.56
CA THR A 145 6.35 -9.07 0.91
C THR A 145 4.95 -8.92 1.47
N HIS A 146 3.95 -8.96 0.61
CA HIS A 146 2.55 -8.77 0.97
C HIS A 146 1.73 -9.98 0.55
N VAL A 147 0.83 -10.39 1.41
CA VAL A 147 -0.20 -11.39 1.11
C VAL A 147 -1.55 -10.76 1.36
N CYS A 148 -2.30 -10.51 0.31
CA CYS A 148 -3.60 -9.88 0.36
C CYS A 148 -4.72 -10.90 0.26
N SER A 149 -5.80 -10.70 1.01
CA SER A 149 -6.99 -11.55 1.04
C SER A 149 -8.25 -10.75 0.68
N GLY A 150 -9.36 -11.46 0.39
CA GLY A 150 -10.64 -10.83 0.05
C GLY A 150 -10.81 -10.55 -1.44
N GLN A 151 -11.47 -9.44 -1.76
CA GLN A 151 -11.83 -9.09 -3.14
C GLN A 151 -10.60 -8.86 -4.05
N TYR A 152 -9.48 -8.45 -3.46
CA TYR A 152 -8.21 -8.20 -4.15
C TYR A 152 -7.15 -9.19 -3.65
N SER A 153 -7.46 -10.49 -3.71
CA SER A 153 -6.50 -11.50 -3.28
C SER A 153 -5.27 -11.51 -4.17
N GLY A 154 -4.10 -11.67 -3.55
CA GLY A 154 -2.86 -11.68 -4.31
C GLY A 154 -1.63 -11.66 -3.42
N THR A 155 -0.48 -11.63 -4.08
CA THR A 155 0.83 -11.51 -3.41
C THR A 155 1.62 -10.40 -4.05
N GLY A 156 2.38 -9.67 -3.25
CA GLY A 156 3.26 -8.62 -3.73
C GLY A 156 4.65 -8.74 -3.14
N GLU A 157 5.61 -8.19 -3.83
CA GLU A 157 6.95 -7.95 -3.31
C GLU A 157 7.43 -6.58 -3.75
N SER A 158 8.17 -5.91 -2.87
CA SER A 158 8.78 -4.63 -3.20
C SER A 158 10.16 -4.50 -2.54
N GLU A 159 11.01 -3.73 -3.18
CA GLU A 159 12.30 -3.32 -2.63
C GLU A 159 12.31 -1.80 -2.50
N VAL A 160 12.64 -1.33 -1.31
CA VAL A 160 12.64 0.10 -0.95
C VAL A 160 14.04 0.50 -0.53
N THR A 161 14.51 1.65 -1.01
CA THR A 161 15.78 2.25 -0.65
C THR A 161 15.55 3.65 -0.08
N PHE A 162 15.98 3.87 1.16
CA PHE A 162 15.98 5.19 1.78
C PHE A 162 17.24 5.96 1.34
N GLN A 163 17.04 7.08 0.65
CA GLN A 163 18.11 8.02 0.31
C GLN A 163 18.40 8.97 1.47
N SER A 164 17.43 9.17 2.34
CA SER A 164 17.52 9.94 3.57
C SER A 164 16.37 9.57 4.51
N PRO A 165 16.38 9.98 5.79
CA PRO A 165 15.25 9.80 6.71
C PRO A 165 13.93 10.46 6.26
N LYS A 166 13.95 11.23 5.17
CA LYS A 166 12.81 11.98 4.62
C LYS A 166 12.46 11.62 3.18
N HIS A 167 13.15 10.66 2.58
CA HIS A 167 12.95 10.30 1.19
C HIS A 167 13.33 8.85 0.93
N TYR A 168 12.45 8.12 0.25
CA TYR A 168 12.73 6.79 -0.24
C TYR A 168 12.16 6.59 -1.65
N THR A 169 12.74 5.63 -2.36
CA THR A 169 12.22 5.13 -3.62
C THR A 169 12.17 3.60 -3.58
N GLY A 170 11.35 3.02 -4.43
CA GLY A 170 11.25 1.57 -4.51
C GLY A 170 10.65 1.10 -5.82
N THR A 171 10.75 -0.20 -6.02
CA THR A 171 10.12 -0.92 -7.12
C THR A 171 9.47 -2.18 -6.59
N GLY A 172 8.46 -2.68 -7.25
CA GLY A 172 7.83 -3.92 -6.83
C GLY A 172 6.98 -4.55 -7.91
N LYS A 173 6.46 -5.72 -7.55
CA LYS A 173 5.53 -6.51 -8.37
C LYS A 173 4.36 -6.94 -7.52
N MET A 174 3.19 -6.90 -8.10
CA MET A 174 1.97 -7.44 -7.50
C MET A 174 1.36 -8.48 -8.43
N ASN A 175 1.07 -9.65 -7.88
CA ASN A 175 0.34 -10.72 -8.55
C ASN A 175 -1.07 -10.74 -7.95
N GLN A 176 -2.04 -10.34 -8.72
CA GLN A 176 -3.46 -10.28 -8.33
C GLN A 176 -4.25 -11.40 -8.98
N VAL A 177 -5.27 -11.89 -8.26
CA VAL A 177 -6.26 -12.81 -8.81
C VAL A 177 -7.62 -12.12 -8.73
N THR A 178 -8.20 -11.77 -9.88
CA THR A 178 -9.52 -11.16 -9.97
C THR A 178 -10.39 -12.00 -10.88
N ASN A 179 -11.53 -12.48 -10.38
CA ASN A 179 -12.44 -13.38 -11.13
C ASN A 179 -11.76 -14.64 -11.72
N GLY A 180 -10.73 -15.17 -11.04
CA GLY A 180 -9.95 -16.32 -11.50
C GLY A 180 -8.83 -16.01 -12.50
N GLU A 181 -8.74 -14.77 -12.97
CA GLU A 181 -7.63 -14.33 -13.83
C GLU A 181 -6.46 -13.83 -12.99
N LYS A 182 -5.25 -14.32 -13.33
CA LYS A 182 -4.00 -13.87 -12.71
C LYS A 182 -3.44 -12.70 -13.50
N ARG A 183 -3.11 -11.62 -12.79
CA ARG A 183 -2.47 -10.43 -13.35
C ARG A 183 -1.20 -10.11 -12.57
N THR A 184 -0.13 -9.83 -13.28
CA THR A 184 1.11 -9.33 -12.68
C THR A 184 1.27 -7.88 -13.09
N MET A 185 1.53 -7.00 -12.12
CA MET A 185 1.75 -5.58 -12.32
C MET A 185 3.08 -5.20 -11.69
N ASP A 186 3.93 -4.55 -12.45
CA ASP A 186 5.12 -3.88 -11.91
C ASP A 186 4.73 -2.48 -11.43
N PHE A 187 5.40 -1.98 -10.41
CA PHE A 187 5.21 -0.61 -9.95
C PHE A 187 6.52 0.01 -9.47
N THR A 188 6.56 1.32 -9.51
CA THR A 188 7.57 2.13 -8.83
C THR A 188 6.90 2.94 -7.75
N MET A 189 7.63 3.23 -6.67
CA MET A 189 7.14 4.06 -5.59
C MET A 189 8.17 5.12 -5.20
N GLU A 190 7.67 6.24 -4.72
CA GLU A 190 8.47 7.32 -4.14
C GLU A 190 7.75 7.84 -2.90
N GLY A 191 8.44 7.92 -1.77
CA GLY A 191 7.94 8.51 -0.55
C GLY A 191 8.72 9.75 -0.17
N LYS A 192 8.00 10.84 0.09
CA LYS A 192 8.55 12.13 0.51
C LYS A 192 7.89 12.61 1.80
N TRP A 193 8.71 12.92 2.78
CA TRP A 193 8.23 13.59 3.98
C TRP A 193 7.86 15.04 3.68
N LEU A 194 6.67 15.45 4.08
CA LEU A 194 6.15 16.79 3.84
C LEU A 194 6.28 17.68 5.07
N SER A 195 5.84 17.21 6.23
CA SER A 195 5.82 17.98 7.46
C SER A 195 5.74 17.11 8.72
N ARG A 196 6.09 17.69 9.88
CA ARG A 196 5.92 17.03 11.18
C ARG A 196 4.44 16.91 11.57
N ASP A 197 3.65 17.90 11.19
CA ASP A 197 2.22 17.93 11.45
C ASP A 197 1.46 17.21 10.34
N CYS A 198 0.66 16.22 10.71
CA CYS A 198 -0.19 15.47 9.79
C CYS A 198 -1.49 16.20 9.41
N GLY A 199 -1.81 17.33 10.07
CA GLY A 199 -3.06 18.04 9.84
C GLY A 199 -4.29 17.17 10.04
N ALA A 200 -5.14 17.09 9.03
CA ALA A 200 -6.37 16.27 9.05
C ALA A 200 -6.13 14.78 8.73
N VAL A 201 -4.92 14.40 8.31
CA VAL A 201 -4.60 13.01 7.96
C VAL A 201 -4.38 12.21 9.24
N LYS A 202 -5.22 11.19 9.45
CA LYS A 202 -5.09 10.32 10.63
C LYS A 202 -4.05 9.24 10.36
N PRO A 203 -3.32 8.78 11.42
CA PRO A 203 -2.49 7.59 11.30
C PRO A 203 -3.31 6.38 10.88
N ALA A 204 -2.73 5.48 10.10
CA ALA A 204 -3.29 4.16 9.84
C ALA A 204 -3.42 3.39 11.18
N GLN A 205 -4.53 2.69 11.35
CA GLN A 205 -4.83 1.91 12.57
C GLN A 205 -4.36 0.48 12.42
#